data_6fd88b2df267c14646699b56f69e7903
#
_entry.id   6fd88b2df267c14646699b56f69e7903
#
_cell.length_a   1.000
_cell.length_b   1.000
_cell.length_c   1.000
_cell.angle_alpha   90.00
_cell.angle_beta   90.00
_cell.angle_gamma   90.00
#
_symmetry.space_group_name_H-M   'P 1'
#
loop_
_entity.id
_entity.type
_entity.pdbx_description
1 polymer ?
#
loop_
_entity_poly.entity_id
_entity_poly.type
_entity_poly.pdbx_seq_one_letter_code
_entity_poly.pdbx_strand_id
1 'polypeptide(L)'
;MGANYSEIQELLQQRADIQARMNLMPYDGNPEIKVSNDARYLYMRKRVAGKLTSTYVDLYSDELYQLLLRNAKERKDLNKALRKINKELAVLGYEDKELSTRVLQNLDFARANMKANIYDQAVLEGVATTFPQTEDIIENRKVSGVSATDVQKILNLKHAWEFILDRDVIQSESNYHMLCHIAKLVNEGFFYDGGRIRGIPVQIGGTSYVPPLPVESAVIGQIEEIRSRDKDPIETAIELCMYCMKTQVFKDGNKRASVIFANHYLIAQGMGLLVIPEKDVPEFKKLLVRYYEGEPLEFIGTFLKEHCWKRF
;
A
#
# COMPACT_ATOMS: atom_id res chain seq x y z
N MET A 1 -16.63 -23.99 -9.51
CA MET A 1 -16.58 -22.97 -8.44
C MET A 1 -15.29 -22.16 -8.43
N GLY A 2 -14.13 -22.69 -8.90
CA GLY A 2 -12.85 -21.94 -8.82
C GLY A 2 -12.71 -20.73 -9.76
N ALA A 3 -13.30 -20.76 -10.95
CA ALA A 3 -13.15 -19.66 -11.92
C ALA A 3 -13.83 -18.36 -11.47
N ASN A 4 -15.05 -18.44 -10.92
CA ASN A 4 -15.77 -17.25 -10.44
C ASN A 4 -15.09 -16.59 -9.22
N TYR A 5 -14.41 -17.36 -8.39
CA TYR A 5 -13.72 -16.81 -7.21
C TYR A 5 -12.50 -15.97 -7.60
N SER A 6 -11.71 -16.42 -8.58
CA SER A 6 -10.57 -15.66 -9.10
C SER A 6 -11.01 -14.35 -9.75
N GLU A 7 -12.11 -14.39 -10.54
CA GLU A 7 -12.65 -13.21 -11.20
C GLU A 7 -13.21 -12.19 -10.19
N ILE A 8 -13.93 -12.64 -9.15
CA ILE A 8 -14.38 -11.78 -8.05
C ILE A 8 -13.20 -11.13 -7.36
N GLN A 9 -12.14 -11.88 -7.04
CA GLN A 9 -10.95 -11.35 -6.38
C GLN A 9 -10.26 -10.28 -7.24
N GLU A 10 -10.11 -10.49 -8.53
CA GLU A 10 -9.54 -9.51 -9.44
C GLU A 10 -10.37 -8.22 -9.50
N LEU A 11 -11.70 -8.34 -9.56
CA LEU A 11 -12.59 -7.17 -9.55
C LEU A 11 -12.54 -6.39 -8.24
N LEU A 12 -12.45 -7.09 -7.11
CA LEU A 12 -12.29 -6.46 -5.79
C LEU A 12 -10.95 -5.72 -5.67
N GLN A 13 -9.86 -6.30 -6.16
CA GLN A 13 -8.57 -5.64 -6.21
C GLN A 13 -8.61 -4.38 -7.10
N GLN A 14 -9.22 -4.47 -8.29
CA GLN A 14 -9.40 -3.31 -9.17
C GLN A 14 -10.26 -2.22 -8.51
N ARG A 15 -11.35 -2.60 -7.81
CA ARG A 15 -12.21 -1.66 -7.07
C ARG A 15 -11.43 -0.90 -6.01
N ALA A 16 -10.65 -1.61 -5.21
CA ALA A 16 -9.85 -1.03 -4.15
C ALA A 16 -8.71 -0.14 -4.68
N ASP A 17 -8.03 -0.57 -5.75
CA ASP A 17 -6.99 0.24 -6.41
C ASP A 17 -7.54 1.57 -6.92
N ILE A 18 -8.72 1.54 -7.57
CA ILE A 18 -9.41 2.75 -8.02
C ILE A 18 -9.76 3.63 -6.81
N GLN A 19 -10.25 3.06 -5.72
CA GLN A 19 -10.60 3.82 -4.52
C GLN A 19 -9.37 4.46 -3.88
N ALA A 20 -8.28 3.71 -3.73
CA ALA A 20 -7.01 4.22 -3.23
C ALA A 20 -6.48 5.35 -4.14
N ARG A 21 -6.56 5.19 -5.48
CA ARG A 21 -6.18 6.23 -6.44
C ARG A 21 -7.01 7.50 -6.29
N MET A 22 -8.32 7.37 -6.07
CA MET A 22 -9.20 8.52 -5.82
C MET A 22 -8.89 9.23 -4.51
N ASN A 23 -8.46 8.50 -3.48
CA ASN A 23 -8.07 9.06 -2.18
C ASN A 23 -6.75 9.87 -2.26
N LEU A 24 -5.90 9.58 -3.24
CA LEU A 24 -4.70 10.39 -3.51
C LEU A 24 -5.01 11.76 -4.11
N MET A 25 -6.21 11.96 -4.67
CA MET A 25 -6.60 13.23 -5.28
C MET A 25 -7.07 14.22 -4.20
N PRO A 26 -6.39 15.39 -4.03
CA PRO A 26 -6.61 16.28 -2.90
C PRO A 26 -7.99 16.96 -2.91
N TYR A 27 -8.60 17.08 -4.08
CA TYR A 27 -9.87 17.81 -4.25
C TYR A 27 -10.88 17.00 -5.05
N ASP A 28 -12.15 17.09 -4.62
CA ASP A 28 -13.29 16.46 -5.30
C ASP A 28 -14.21 17.55 -5.86
N GLY A 29 -14.70 17.34 -7.09
CA GLY A 29 -15.61 18.24 -7.79
C GLY A 29 -15.03 18.78 -9.09
N ASN A 30 -15.61 19.91 -9.55
CA ASN A 30 -15.15 20.60 -10.76
C ASN A 30 -14.51 21.94 -10.39
N PRO A 31 -13.39 22.31 -11.00
CA PRO A 31 -12.75 23.60 -10.74
C PRO A 31 -13.61 24.76 -11.24
N GLU A 32 -13.71 25.80 -10.42
CA GLU A 32 -14.44 27.05 -10.68
C GLU A 32 -13.52 28.24 -10.38
N ILE A 33 -13.53 29.23 -11.26
CA ILE A 33 -12.79 30.48 -11.05
C ILE A 33 -13.76 31.52 -10.50
N LYS A 34 -13.40 32.17 -9.37
CA LYS A 34 -14.12 33.31 -8.81
C LYS A 34 -13.22 34.52 -8.81
N VAL A 35 -13.82 35.69 -9.10
CA VAL A 35 -13.11 36.99 -9.10
C VAL A 35 -13.60 37.79 -7.91
N SER A 36 -12.66 38.31 -7.12
CA SER A 36 -12.95 39.21 -6.00
C SER A 36 -11.76 40.15 -5.79
N ASN A 37 -11.99 41.44 -5.60
CA ASN A 37 -10.97 42.47 -5.39
C ASN A 37 -9.82 42.41 -6.46
N ASP A 38 -10.22 42.38 -7.72
CA ASP A 38 -9.30 42.27 -8.90
C ASP A 38 -8.38 41.05 -8.92
N ALA A 39 -8.56 40.12 -8.01
CA ALA A 39 -7.84 38.85 -7.99
C ALA A 39 -8.74 37.68 -8.39
N ARG A 40 -8.14 36.69 -9.04
CA ARG A 40 -8.81 35.42 -9.41
C ARG A 40 -8.45 34.33 -8.41
N TYR A 41 -9.43 33.56 -8.00
CA TYR A 41 -9.31 32.48 -7.03
C TYR A 41 -9.85 31.19 -7.60
N LEU A 42 -9.24 30.07 -7.25
CA LEU A 42 -9.70 28.72 -7.61
C LEU A 42 -10.52 28.11 -6.50
N TYR A 43 -11.64 27.55 -6.87
CA TYR A 43 -12.53 26.78 -6.02
C TYR A 43 -12.84 25.44 -6.65
N MET A 44 -13.11 24.43 -5.82
CA MET A 44 -13.72 23.18 -6.26
C MET A 44 -15.19 23.16 -5.91
N ARG A 45 -16.02 22.96 -6.93
CA ARG A 45 -17.47 22.95 -6.82
C ARG A 45 -18.01 21.55 -6.94
N LYS A 46 -18.77 21.11 -5.94
CA LYS A 46 -19.45 19.81 -5.95
C LYS A 46 -20.85 19.90 -5.36
N ARG A 47 -21.67 18.89 -5.61
CA ARG A 47 -22.97 18.75 -4.98
C ARG A 47 -22.88 17.76 -3.82
N VAL A 48 -23.23 18.21 -2.61
CA VAL A 48 -23.25 17.42 -1.37
C VAL A 48 -24.66 17.43 -0.82
N ALA A 49 -25.26 16.25 -0.65
CA ALA A 49 -26.65 16.09 -0.18
C ALA A 49 -27.66 16.99 -0.93
N GLY A 50 -27.51 17.09 -2.24
CA GLY A 50 -28.40 17.92 -3.11
C GLY A 50 -28.05 19.42 -3.16
N LYS A 51 -27.20 19.92 -2.24
CA LYS A 51 -26.77 21.33 -2.20
C LYS A 51 -25.44 21.52 -2.92
N LEU A 52 -25.31 22.64 -3.61
CA LEU A 52 -24.05 23.02 -4.28
C LEU A 52 -23.10 23.64 -3.27
N THR A 53 -21.88 23.08 -3.15
CA THR A 53 -20.82 23.59 -2.28
C THR A 53 -19.62 23.99 -3.12
N SER A 54 -18.91 25.05 -2.70
CA SER A 54 -17.64 25.47 -3.30
C SER A 54 -16.59 25.57 -2.21
N THR A 55 -15.49 24.86 -2.36
CA THR A 55 -14.36 24.86 -1.43
C THR A 55 -13.20 25.66 -2.05
N TYR A 56 -12.66 26.61 -1.32
CA TYR A 56 -11.48 27.37 -1.73
C TYR A 56 -10.27 26.46 -1.86
N VAL A 57 -9.46 26.67 -2.91
CA VAL A 57 -8.22 25.93 -3.16
C VAL A 57 -7.02 26.85 -2.99
N ASP A 58 -6.88 27.86 -3.87
CA ASP A 58 -5.77 28.82 -3.86
C ASP A 58 -6.03 30.00 -4.81
N LEU A 59 -5.05 30.91 -4.90
CA LEU A 59 -5.00 31.91 -5.98
C LEU A 59 -4.92 31.21 -7.33
N TYR A 60 -5.51 31.85 -8.35
CA TYR A 60 -5.49 31.33 -9.71
C TYR A 60 -4.07 31.31 -10.27
N SER A 61 -3.64 30.14 -10.77
CA SER A 61 -2.60 30.00 -11.76
C SER A 61 -3.05 29.04 -12.87
N ASP A 62 -2.56 29.22 -14.08
CA ASP A 62 -2.91 28.35 -15.20
C ASP A 62 -2.48 26.90 -14.92
N GLU A 63 -1.30 26.69 -14.33
CA GLU A 63 -0.77 25.38 -13.99
C GLU A 63 -1.68 24.64 -12.99
N LEU A 64 -2.07 25.31 -11.91
CA LEU A 64 -2.95 24.73 -10.89
C LEU A 64 -4.35 24.47 -11.47
N TYR A 65 -4.87 25.37 -12.29
CA TYR A 65 -6.17 25.17 -12.94
C TYR A 65 -6.16 23.96 -13.88
N GLN A 66 -5.11 23.80 -14.70
CA GLN A 66 -4.97 22.64 -15.58
C GLN A 66 -4.77 21.33 -14.80
N LEU A 67 -4.07 21.36 -13.67
CA LEU A 67 -3.94 20.22 -12.77
C LEU A 67 -5.32 19.81 -12.22
N LEU A 68 -6.10 20.75 -11.71
CA LEU A 68 -7.44 20.50 -11.17
C LEU A 68 -8.40 19.97 -12.24
N LEU A 69 -8.31 20.46 -13.47
CA LEU A 69 -9.10 19.95 -14.61
C LEU A 69 -8.75 18.48 -14.92
N ARG A 70 -7.46 18.15 -14.96
CA ARG A 70 -6.99 16.77 -15.18
C ARG A 70 -7.48 15.85 -14.07
N ASN A 71 -7.33 16.25 -12.81
CA ASN A 71 -7.79 15.48 -11.66
C ASN A 71 -9.31 15.26 -11.68
N ALA A 72 -10.10 16.30 -12.01
CA ALA A 72 -11.55 16.18 -12.13
C ALA A 72 -11.96 15.21 -13.24
N LYS A 73 -11.26 15.24 -14.38
CA LYS A 73 -11.49 14.29 -15.49
C LYS A 73 -11.12 12.86 -15.06
N GLU A 74 -9.93 12.65 -14.52
CA GLU A 74 -9.48 11.35 -14.03
C GLU A 74 -10.46 10.77 -13.00
N ARG A 75 -10.88 11.55 -12.01
CA ARG A 75 -11.87 11.13 -11.01
C ARG A 75 -13.21 10.72 -11.65
N LYS A 76 -13.65 11.43 -12.69
CA LYS A 76 -14.86 11.07 -13.44
C LYS A 76 -14.72 9.71 -14.15
N ASP A 77 -13.57 9.46 -14.76
CA ASP A 77 -13.28 8.19 -15.45
C ASP A 77 -13.17 7.04 -14.44
N LEU A 78 -12.51 7.25 -13.29
CA LEU A 78 -12.44 6.29 -12.18
C LEU A 78 -13.83 5.96 -11.61
N ASN A 79 -14.69 6.96 -11.40
CA ASN A 79 -16.07 6.73 -10.96
C ASN A 79 -16.89 5.91 -11.98
N LYS A 80 -16.65 6.10 -13.29
CA LYS A 80 -17.28 5.29 -14.33
C LYS A 80 -16.79 3.84 -14.26
N ALA A 81 -15.49 3.63 -14.06
CA ALA A 81 -14.90 2.30 -13.88
C ALA A 81 -15.46 1.59 -12.63
N LEU A 82 -15.57 2.29 -11.49
CA LEU A 82 -16.18 1.75 -10.26
C LEU A 82 -17.61 1.25 -10.50
N ARG A 83 -18.44 2.03 -11.22
CA ARG A 83 -19.81 1.62 -11.52
C ARG A 83 -19.87 0.37 -12.37
N LYS A 84 -18.92 0.21 -13.31
CA LYS A 84 -18.83 -0.98 -14.15
C LYS A 84 -18.44 -2.20 -13.30
N ILE A 85 -17.40 -2.09 -12.47
CA ILE A 85 -16.94 -3.16 -11.59
C ILE A 85 -18.05 -3.59 -10.61
N ASN A 86 -18.74 -2.64 -9.97
CA ASN A 86 -19.83 -2.97 -9.04
C ASN A 86 -20.97 -3.72 -9.74
N LYS A 87 -21.26 -3.39 -11.02
CA LYS A 87 -22.26 -4.11 -11.81
C LYS A 87 -21.79 -5.54 -12.13
N GLU A 88 -20.52 -5.73 -12.47
CA GLU A 88 -19.94 -7.05 -12.74
C GLU A 88 -19.92 -7.92 -11.48
N LEU A 89 -19.51 -7.37 -10.33
CA LEU A 89 -19.58 -8.05 -9.04
C LEU A 89 -21.00 -8.50 -8.68
N ALA A 90 -21.99 -7.65 -8.91
CA ALA A 90 -23.40 -7.99 -8.68
C ALA A 90 -23.89 -9.13 -9.60
N VAL A 91 -23.45 -9.16 -10.86
CA VAL A 91 -23.76 -10.25 -11.80
C VAL A 91 -23.13 -11.57 -11.35
N LEU A 92 -21.95 -11.53 -10.76
CA LEU A 92 -21.25 -12.70 -10.20
C LEU A 92 -21.82 -13.17 -8.85
N GLY A 93 -22.85 -12.47 -8.34
CA GLY A 93 -23.48 -12.80 -7.06
C GLY A 93 -22.63 -12.46 -5.85
N TYR A 94 -21.68 -11.50 -6.01
CA TYR A 94 -20.87 -11.04 -4.88
C TYR A 94 -21.74 -10.21 -3.93
N GLU A 95 -21.74 -10.61 -2.67
CA GLU A 95 -22.33 -9.87 -1.55
C GLU A 95 -21.23 -9.47 -0.57
N ASP A 96 -21.28 -8.24 -0.08
CA ASP A 96 -20.35 -7.77 0.94
C ASP A 96 -20.49 -8.61 2.22
N LYS A 97 -19.41 -9.28 2.63
CA LYS A 97 -19.39 -10.03 3.88
C LYS A 97 -19.20 -9.08 5.05
N GLU A 98 -19.88 -9.35 6.16
CA GLU A 98 -19.61 -8.64 7.41
C GLU A 98 -18.25 -9.06 7.97
N LEU A 99 -17.39 -8.07 8.16
CA LEU A 99 -16.11 -8.26 8.85
C LEU A 99 -16.37 -8.45 10.36
N SER A 100 -15.59 -9.33 10.98
CA SER A 100 -15.65 -9.48 12.44
C SER A 100 -15.29 -8.18 13.14
N THR A 101 -15.85 -7.94 14.32
CA THR A 101 -15.56 -6.75 15.14
C THR A 101 -14.05 -6.58 15.35
N ARG A 102 -13.33 -7.67 15.55
CA ARG A 102 -11.88 -7.66 15.76
C ARG A 102 -11.12 -7.16 14.51
N VAL A 103 -11.51 -7.58 13.32
CA VAL A 103 -10.91 -7.10 12.06
C VAL A 103 -11.25 -5.63 11.83
N LEU A 104 -12.49 -5.19 12.10
CA LEU A 104 -12.89 -3.78 12.01
C LEU A 104 -12.06 -2.90 12.95
N GLN A 105 -11.89 -3.30 14.21
CA GLN A 105 -11.05 -2.59 15.16
C GLN A 105 -9.60 -2.53 14.71
N ASN A 106 -9.08 -3.61 14.11
CA ASN A 106 -7.72 -3.62 13.58
C ASN A 106 -7.56 -2.70 12.37
N LEU A 107 -8.56 -2.63 11.49
CA LEU A 107 -8.57 -1.67 10.38
C LEU A 107 -8.55 -0.22 10.88
N ASP A 108 -9.35 0.10 11.89
CA ASP A 108 -9.37 1.43 12.49
C ASP A 108 -8.04 1.77 13.17
N PHE A 109 -7.45 0.81 13.89
CA PHE A 109 -6.11 0.94 14.47
C PHE A 109 -5.04 1.17 13.38
N ALA A 110 -5.09 0.42 12.28
CA ALA A 110 -4.16 0.56 11.17
C ALA A 110 -4.30 1.93 10.48
N ARG A 111 -5.52 2.41 10.26
CA ARG A 111 -5.80 3.73 9.69
C ARG A 111 -5.30 4.86 10.59
N ALA A 112 -5.53 4.77 11.89
CA ALA A 112 -5.05 5.75 12.87
C ALA A 112 -3.51 5.85 12.91
N ASN A 113 -2.81 4.74 12.63
CA ASN A 113 -1.34 4.68 12.64
C ASN A 113 -0.71 4.80 11.24
N MET A 114 -1.49 4.94 10.17
CA MET A 114 -1.02 4.83 8.79
C MET A 114 0.12 5.79 8.47
N LYS A 115 0.05 7.05 8.88
CA LYS A 115 1.08 8.06 8.62
C LYS A 115 2.42 7.68 9.26
N ALA A 116 2.38 7.24 10.52
CA ALA A 116 3.58 6.78 11.23
C ALA A 116 4.16 5.51 10.59
N ASN A 117 3.32 4.57 10.18
CA ASN A 117 3.74 3.34 9.53
C ASN A 117 4.39 3.61 8.16
N ILE A 118 3.85 4.55 7.39
CA ILE A 118 4.44 4.98 6.11
C ILE A 118 5.80 5.64 6.35
N TYR A 119 5.93 6.50 7.36
CA TYR A 119 7.19 7.12 7.73
C TYR A 119 8.25 6.07 8.11
N ASP A 120 7.94 5.19 9.07
CA ASP A 120 8.83 4.11 9.51
C ASP A 120 9.30 3.26 8.31
N GLN A 121 8.39 2.93 7.40
CA GLN A 121 8.69 2.13 6.21
C GLN A 121 9.51 2.89 5.16
N ALA A 122 9.30 4.19 5.01
CA ALA A 122 10.11 5.05 4.14
C ALA A 122 11.56 5.12 4.65
N VAL A 123 11.77 5.28 5.97
CA VAL A 123 13.10 5.26 6.60
C VAL A 123 13.77 3.90 6.45
N LEU A 124 13.03 2.79 6.59
CA LEU A 124 13.55 1.44 6.34
C LEU A 124 14.15 1.30 4.92
N GLU A 125 13.54 1.95 3.93
CA GLU A 125 13.99 1.98 2.54
C GLU A 125 15.08 3.04 2.26
N GLY A 126 15.52 3.77 3.27
CA GLY A 126 16.56 4.80 3.13
C GLY A 126 16.06 6.09 2.48
N VAL A 127 14.77 6.36 2.51
CA VAL A 127 14.20 7.64 2.10
C VAL A 127 14.64 8.72 3.09
N ALA A 128 15.26 9.78 2.59
CA ALA A 128 15.70 10.92 3.40
C ALA A 128 14.49 11.83 3.67
N THR A 129 13.76 11.57 4.75
CA THR A 129 12.58 12.31 5.16
C THR A 129 12.46 12.37 6.68
N THR A 130 11.67 13.32 7.19
CA THR A 130 11.23 13.39 8.58
C THR A 130 9.74 13.07 8.68
N PHE A 131 9.26 12.76 9.90
CA PHE A 131 7.83 12.51 10.10
C PHE A 131 6.94 13.67 9.62
N PRO A 132 7.23 14.97 9.96
CA PRO A 132 6.43 16.09 9.45
C PRO A 132 6.46 16.19 7.92
N GLN A 133 7.60 15.99 7.27
CA GLN A 133 7.69 15.99 5.80
C GLN A 133 6.87 14.86 5.18
N THR A 134 6.91 13.66 5.77
CA THR A 134 6.10 12.53 5.32
C THR A 134 4.60 12.83 5.47
N GLU A 135 4.19 13.43 6.59
CA GLU A 135 2.81 13.86 6.82
C GLU A 135 2.36 14.89 5.80
N ASP A 136 3.18 15.90 5.51
CA ASP A 136 2.87 16.92 4.50
C ASP A 136 2.69 16.30 3.11
N ILE A 137 3.54 15.33 2.72
CA ILE A 137 3.41 14.60 1.45
C ILE A 137 2.09 13.81 1.42
N ILE A 138 1.79 13.06 2.48
CA ILE A 138 0.56 12.26 2.58
C ILE A 138 -0.68 13.15 2.49
N GLU A 139 -0.65 14.33 3.05
CA GLU A 139 -1.75 15.30 3.05
C GLU A 139 -1.76 16.23 1.83
N ASN A 140 -0.88 15.99 0.85
CA ASN A 140 -0.72 16.80 -0.36
C ASN A 140 -0.38 18.27 -0.06
N ARG A 141 0.37 18.53 1.01
CA ARG A 141 0.91 19.85 1.34
C ARG A 141 2.24 20.07 0.62
N LYS A 142 2.65 21.34 0.57
CA LYS A 142 3.96 21.70 0.00
C LYS A 142 5.07 21.20 0.93
N VAL A 143 5.99 20.41 0.39
CA VAL A 143 7.19 19.94 1.09
C VAL A 143 8.45 20.50 0.44
N SER A 144 9.49 20.74 1.24
CA SER A 144 10.81 21.17 0.78
C SER A 144 11.89 20.21 1.31
N GLY A 145 12.99 20.09 0.58
CA GLY A 145 14.14 19.28 0.99
C GLY A 145 13.97 17.77 0.81
N VAL A 146 12.90 17.32 0.16
CA VAL A 146 12.67 15.91 -0.21
C VAL A 146 12.75 15.78 -1.71
N SER A 147 13.47 14.77 -2.21
CA SER A 147 13.59 14.54 -3.66
C SER A 147 12.26 14.09 -4.27
N ALA A 148 12.03 14.40 -5.56
CA ALA A 148 10.83 13.95 -6.27
C ALA A 148 10.68 12.41 -6.26
N THR A 149 11.79 11.69 -6.33
CA THR A 149 11.84 10.23 -6.23
C THR A 149 11.36 9.74 -4.85
N ASP A 150 11.78 10.39 -3.78
CA ASP A 150 11.39 10.04 -2.41
C ASP A 150 9.93 10.40 -2.13
N VAL A 151 9.45 11.54 -2.64
CA VAL A 151 8.02 11.90 -2.62
C VAL A 151 7.20 10.80 -3.29
N GLN A 152 7.61 10.34 -4.49
CA GLN A 152 6.90 9.27 -5.19
C GLN A 152 6.90 7.96 -4.40
N LYS A 153 8.01 7.58 -3.75
CA LYS A 153 8.05 6.38 -2.88
C LYS A 153 7.06 6.47 -1.73
N ILE A 154 6.96 7.64 -1.07
CA ILE A 154 6.03 7.86 0.03
C ILE A 154 4.57 7.78 -0.46
N LEU A 155 4.25 8.37 -1.61
CA LEU A 155 2.92 8.29 -2.21
C LEU A 155 2.55 6.86 -2.62
N ASN A 156 3.51 6.10 -3.13
CA ASN A 156 3.30 4.68 -3.46
C ASN A 156 3.05 3.84 -2.19
N LEU A 157 3.78 4.11 -1.10
CA LEU A 157 3.49 3.48 0.20
C LEU A 157 2.08 3.83 0.68
N LYS A 158 1.69 5.11 0.61
CA LYS A 158 0.32 5.53 0.95
C LYS A 158 -0.70 4.76 0.11
N HIS A 159 -0.52 4.68 -1.20
CA HIS A 159 -1.43 3.98 -2.10
C HIS A 159 -1.55 2.49 -1.72
N ALA A 160 -0.42 1.82 -1.46
CA ALA A 160 -0.42 0.41 -1.09
C ALA A 160 -1.05 0.16 0.30
N TRP A 161 -0.84 1.06 1.28
CA TRP A 161 -1.50 0.98 2.58
C TRP A 161 -3.02 1.21 2.47
N GLU A 162 -3.47 2.24 1.74
CA GLU A 162 -4.90 2.49 1.52
C GLU A 162 -5.57 1.30 0.81
N PHE A 163 -4.87 0.67 -0.15
CA PHE A 163 -5.34 -0.53 -0.83
C PHE A 163 -5.59 -1.69 0.14
N ILE A 164 -4.63 -2.06 0.98
CA ILE A 164 -4.80 -3.19 1.91
C ILE A 164 -5.79 -2.90 3.05
N LEU A 165 -6.08 -1.62 3.33
CA LEU A 165 -7.06 -1.19 4.33
C LEU A 165 -8.48 -1.05 3.75
N ASP A 166 -8.66 -1.33 2.46
CA ASP A 166 -10.00 -1.42 1.88
C ASP A 166 -10.73 -2.66 2.41
N ARG A 167 -12.03 -2.50 2.67
CA ARG A 167 -12.86 -3.55 3.29
C ARG A 167 -12.98 -4.80 2.44
N ASP A 168 -12.94 -4.66 1.13
CA ASP A 168 -13.04 -5.79 0.21
C ASP A 168 -11.71 -6.51 0.08
N VAL A 169 -10.61 -5.74 0.02
CA VAL A 169 -9.26 -6.29 -0.09
C VAL A 169 -8.90 -7.08 1.16
N ILE A 170 -9.22 -6.57 2.34
CA ILE A 170 -8.89 -7.25 3.60
C ILE A 170 -9.60 -8.61 3.76
N GLN A 171 -10.70 -8.84 3.05
CA GLN A 171 -11.40 -10.12 3.00
C GLN A 171 -10.78 -11.12 2.01
N SER A 172 -9.91 -10.63 1.13
CA SER A 172 -9.22 -11.46 0.15
C SER A 172 -8.10 -12.27 0.79
N GLU A 173 -7.73 -13.37 0.16
CA GLU A 173 -6.60 -14.17 0.64
C GLU A 173 -5.27 -13.43 0.48
N SER A 174 -4.41 -13.53 1.50
CA SER A 174 -3.01 -13.09 1.44
C SER A 174 -2.18 -14.11 0.64
N ASN A 175 -2.41 -14.18 -0.67
CA ASN A 175 -1.77 -15.11 -1.60
C ASN A 175 -0.72 -14.40 -2.47
N TYR A 176 -0.10 -15.15 -3.38
CA TYR A 176 0.90 -14.62 -4.32
C TYR A 176 0.37 -13.46 -5.17
N HIS A 177 -0.88 -13.52 -5.63
CA HIS A 177 -1.48 -12.45 -6.46
C HIS A 177 -1.63 -11.14 -5.66
N MET A 178 -1.99 -11.23 -4.37
CA MET A 178 -2.00 -10.09 -3.45
C MET A 178 -0.61 -9.48 -3.30
N LEU A 179 0.42 -10.31 -3.10
CA LEU A 179 1.82 -9.85 -3.04
C LEU A 179 2.25 -9.14 -4.32
N CYS A 180 1.91 -9.68 -5.50
CA CYS A 180 2.20 -9.08 -6.79
C CYS A 180 1.50 -7.72 -6.97
N HIS A 181 0.24 -7.60 -6.55
CA HIS A 181 -0.49 -6.34 -6.64
C HIS A 181 0.11 -5.26 -5.73
N ILE A 182 0.43 -5.61 -4.49
CA ILE A 182 1.14 -4.72 -3.56
C ILE A 182 2.48 -4.27 -4.16
N ALA A 183 3.25 -5.20 -4.74
CA ALA A 183 4.54 -4.88 -5.37
C ALA A 183 4.38 -3.95 -6.58
N LYS A 184 3.30 -4.08 -7.35
CA LYS A 184 2.95 -3.15 -8.43
C LYS A 184 2.73 -1.74 -7.89
N LEU A 185 1.95 -1.59 -6.80
CA LEU A 185 1.65 -0.30 -6.19
C LEU A 185 2.90 0.39 -5.63
N VAL A 186 3.75 -0.32 -4.87
CA VAL A 186 4.97 0.26 -4.29
C VAL A 186 6.03 0.62 -5.34
N ASN A 187 5.91 0.12 -6.57
CA ASN A 187 6.80 0.39 -7.69
C ASN A 187 6.18 1.29 -8.77
N GLU A 188 4.99 1.85 -8.53
CA GLU A 188 4.31 2.71 -9.50
C GLU A 188 5.18 3.91 -9.88
N GLY A 189 5.32 4.16 -11.19
CA GLY A 189 6.15 5.23 -11.74
C GLY A 189 7.66 4.92 -11.81
N PHE A 190 8.13 3.82 -11.21
CA PHE A 190 9.53 3.37 -11.30
C PHE A 190 9.73 2.23 -12.28
N PHE A 191 8.82 1.25 -12.29
CA PHE A 191 8.90 0.07 -13.14
C PHE A 191 7.51 -0.25 -13.72
N TYR A 192 7.42 -0.39 -15.03
CA TYR A 192 6.17 -0.78 -15.70
C TYR A 192 5.74 -2.22 -15.35
N ASP A 193 6.71 -3.05 -14.94
CA ASP A 193 6.53 -4.46 -14.56
C ASP A 193 6.70 -4.70 -13.05
N GLY A 194 6.49 -3.68 -12.22
CA GLY A 194 6.80 -3.66 -10.80
C GLY A 194 6.19 -4.79 -9.95
N GLY A 195 5.06 -5.36 -10.38
CA GLY A 195 4.41 -6.51 -9.73
C GLY A 195 4.68 -7.86 -10.38
N ARG A 196 5.60 -7.95 -11.35
CA ARG A 196 5.97 -9.20 -12.00
C ARG A 196 7.18 -9.85 -11.33
N ILE A 197 7.16 -11.19 -11.27
CA ILE A 197 8.32 -11.96 -10.81
C ILE A 197 9.54 -11.63 -11.69
N ARG A 198 10.70 -11.45 -11.05
CA ARG A 198 11.92 -11.10 -11.79
C ARG A 198 12.44 -12.27 -12.59
N GLY A 199 12.87 -12.00 -13.80
CA GLY A 199 13.59 -12.94 -14.67
C GLY A 199 15.10 -12.66 -14.78
N ILE A 200 15.64 -11.75 -13.92
CA ILE A 200 17.04 -11.37 -13.91
C ILE A 200 17.66 -11.53 -12.52
N PRO A 201 18.97 -11.81 -12.41
CA PRO A 201 19.68 -11.78 -11.13
C PRO A 201 19.61 -10.38 -10.49
N VAL A 202 19.57 -10.36 -9.16
CA VAL A 202 19.70 -9.12 -8.37
C VAL A 202 20.74 -9.31 -7.28
N GLN A 203 21.33 -8.20 -6.83
CA GLN A 203 22.25 -8.18 -5.70
C GLN A 203 21.61 -7.40 -4.55
N ILE A 204 21.84 -7.88 -3.34
CA ILE A 204 21.39 -7.18 -2.13
C ILE A 204 22.61 -6.45 -1.56
N GLY A 205 22.49 -5.13 -1.38
CA GLY A 205 23.57 -4.33 -0.79
C GLY A 205 23.85 -4.75 0.65
N GLY A 206 25.14 -4.81 1.03
CA GLY A 206 25.58 -5.10 2.40
C GLY A 206 25.63 -6.57 2.80
N THR A 207 25.45 -7.51 1.85
CA THR A 207 25.56 -8.96 2.09
C THR A 207 26.24 -9.67 0.92
N SER A 208 26.87 -10.81 1.19
CA SER A 208 27.38 -11.73 0.18
C SER A 208 26.29 -12.63 -0.43
N TYR A 209 25.12 -12.68 0.15
CA TYR A 209 24.00 -13.49 -0.33
C TYR A 209 23.50 -13.04 -1.69
N VAL A 210 23.48 -13.93 -2.64
CA VAL A 210 22.90 -13.72 -3.98
C VAL A 210 21.63 -14.57 -4.08
N PRO A 211 20.44 -13.95 -4.10
CA PRO A 211 19.19 -14.70 -4.16
C PRO A 211 19.06 -15.41 -5.53
N PRO A 212 18.75 -16.71 -5.55
CA PRO A 212 18.52 -17.45 -6.80
C PRO A 212 17.35 -16.84 -7.57
N LEU A 213 17.27 -17.11 -8.88
CA LEU A 213 16.10 -16.72 -9.67
C LEU A 213 14.85 -17.40 -9.10
N PRO A 214 13.82 -16.63 -8.73
CA PRO A 214 12.60 -17.21 -8.20
C PRO A 214 11.82 -17.95 -9.29
N VAL A 215 11.24 -19.09 -8.93
CA VAL A 215 10.31 -19.85 -9.78
C VAL A 215 8.90 -19.59 -9.26
N GLU A 216 8.01 -19.12 -10.12
CA GLU A 216 6.67 -18.65 -9.72
C GLU A 216 5.87 -19.72 -8.96
N SER A 217 5.83 -20.95 -9.49
CA SER A 217 5.12 -22.05 -8.82
C SER A 217 5.71 -22.40 -7.46
N ALA A 218 7.02 -22.29 -7.27
CA ALA A 218 7.67 -22.50 -5.98
C ALA A 218 7.33 -21.36 -4.99
N VAL A 219 7.26 -20.12 -5.45
CA VAL A 219 6.87 -18.97 -4.61
C VAL A 219 5.41 -19.11 -4.18
N ILE A 220 4.52 -19.46 -5.10
CA ILE A 220 3.10 -19.74 -4.80
C ILE A 220 2.99 -20.84 -3.74
N GLY A 221 3.61 -21.99 -3.99
CA GLY A 221 3.55 -23.14 -3.09
C GLY A 221 4.07 -22.82 -1.68
N GLN A 222 5.17 -22.06 -1.59
CA GLN A 222 5.76 -21.71 -0.29
C GLN A 222 4.89 -20.72 0.49
N ILE A 223 4.28 -19.72 -0.18
CA ILE A 223 3.33 -18.80 0.48
C ILE A 223 2.12 -19.57 1.02
N GLU A 224 1.56 -20.48 0.24
CA GLU A 224 0.45 -21.32 0.66
C GLU A 224 0.82 -22.25 1.80
N GLU A 225 1.99 -22.89 1.74
CA GLU A 225 2.51 -23.74 2.79
C GLU A 225 2.66 -22.97 4.12
N ILE A 226 3.28 -21.78 4.09
CA ILE A 226 3.45 -20.94 5.29
C ILE A 226 2.09 -20.58 5.90
N ARG A 227 1.12 -20.19 5.06
CA ARG A 227 -0.23 -19.80 5.51
C ARG A 227 -1.07 -20.96 6.06
N SER A 228 -0.85 -22.17 5.55
CA SER A 228 -1.63 -23.34 5.94
C SER A 228 -1.16 -24.02 7.23
N ARG A 229 0.01 -23.65 7.74
CA ARG A 229 0.55 -24.17 8.99
C ARG A 229 -0.29 -23.66 10.18
N ASP A 230 -0.53 -24.56 11.13
CA ASP A 230 -1.18 -24.20 12.42
C ASP A 230 -0.17 -23.51 13.34
N LYS A 231 0.03 -22.20 13.10
CA LYS A 231 0.93 -21.33 13.85
C LYS A 231 0.20 -20.07 14.33
N ASP A 232 0.78 -19.41 15.33
CA ASP A 232 0.36 -18.07 15.74
C ASP A 232 0.37 -17.13 14.51
N PRO A 233 -0.71 -16.37 14.24
CA PRO A 233 -0.77 -15.45 13.11
C PRO A 233 0.41 -14.48 13.02
N ILE A 234 0.98 -14.02 14.14
CA ILE A 234 2.17 -13.15 14.10
C ILE A 234 3.39 -13.91 13.59
N GLU A 235 3.58 -15.17 13.95
CA GLU A 235 4.70 -15.98 13.47
C GLU A 235 4.55 -16.27 11.97
N THR A 236 3.34 -16.55 11.53
CA THR A 236 3.02 -16.70 10.11
C THR A 236 3.30 -15.41 9.32
N ALA A 237 2.88 -14.24 9.83
CA ALA A 237 3.14 -12.96 9.18
C ALA A 237 4.64 -12.63 9.10
N ILE A 238 5.38 -12.90 10.17
CA ILE A 238 6.85 -12.74 10.20
C ILE A 238 7.49 -13.67 9.17
N GLU A 239 7.09 -14.93 9.13
CA GLU A 239 7.62 -15.92 8.16
C GLU A 239 7.33 -15.50 6.71
N LEU A 240 6.12 -15.06 6.40
CA LEU A 240 5.75 -14.50 5.09
C LEU A 240 6.62 -13.29 4.73
N CYS A 241 6.77 -12.34 5.65
CA CYS A 241 7.58 -11.14 5.46
C CYS A 241 9.03 -11.49 5.12
N MET A 242 9.64 -12.33 5.94
CA MET A 242 11.04 -12.70 5.82
C MET A 242 11.31 -13.60 4.61
N TYR A 243 10.39 -14.52 4.29
CA TYR A 243 10.46 -15.33 3.07
C TYR A 243 10.47 -14.44 1.82
N CYS A 244 9.52 -13.52 1.70
CA CYS A 244 9.45 -12.63 0.54
C CYS A 244 10.67 -11.71 0.44
N MET A 245 11.18 -11.20 1.57
CA MET A 245 12.42 -10.40 1.60
C MET A 245 13.63 -11.20 1.14
N LYS A 246 13.80 -12.46 1.58
CA LYS A 246 14.95 -13.30 1.23
C LYS A 246 14.90 -13.78 -0.22
N THR A 247 13.71 -14.16 -0.69
CA THR A 247 13.50 -14.64 -2.05
C THR A 247 13.73 -13.57 -3.10
N GLN A 248 13.56 -12.28 -2.74
CA GLN A 248 13.65 -11.16 -3.69
C GLN A 248 12.82 -11.45 -4.93
N VAL A 249 11.51 -11.60 -4.75
CA VAL A 249 10.55 -12.01 -5.80
C VAL A 249 10.55 -11.06 -6.98
N PHE A 250 10.73 -9.75 -6.71
CA PHE A 250 10.65 -8.67 -7.69
C PHE A 250 12.01 -8.03 -7.95
N LYS A 251 12.11 -7.24 -9.02
CA LYS A 251 13.33 -6.48 -9.35
C LYS A 251 13.68 -5.44 -8.30
N ASP A 252 12.67 -4.80 -7.71
CA ASP A 252 12.80 -3.81 -6.64
C ASP A 252 11.54 -3.80 -5.76
N GLY A 253 11.60 -3.08 -4.62
CA GLY A 253 10.47 -2.90 -3.71
C GLY A 253 10.17 -4.13 -2.84
N ASN A 254 11.04 -5.14 -2.82
CA ASN A 254 10.79 -6.38 -2.07
C ASN A 254 10.53 -6.14 -0.59
N LYS A 255 11.32 -5.32 0.11
CA LYS A 255 11.09 -5.02 1.54
C LYS A 255 9.76 -4.29 1.74
N ARG A 256 9.48 -3.28 0.91
CA ARG A 256 8.21 -2.52 0.96
C ARG A 256 7.01 -3.44 0.79
N ALA A 257 7.01 -4.23 -0.27
CA ALA A 257 5.94 -5.18 -0.56
C ALA A 257 5.78 -6.25 0.53
N SER A 258 6.88 -6.80 1.06
CA SER A 258 6.85 -7.85 2.08
C SER A 258 6.25 -7.38 3.40
N VAL A 259 6.59 -6.16 3.85
CA VAL A 259 6.01 -5.58 5.08
C VAL A 259 4.51 -5.33 4.90
N ILE A 260 4.09 -4.74 3.78
CA ILE A 260 2.66 -4.46 3.52
C ILE A 260 1.87 -5.76 3.36
N PHE A 261 2.44 -6.77 2.69
CA PHE A 261 1.83 -8.08 2.53
C PHE A 261 1.63 -8.81 3.87
N ALA A 262 2.63 -8.78 4.76
CA ALA A 262 2.51 -9.31 6.12
C ALA A 262 1.43 -8.57 6.93
N ASN A 263 1.29 -7.25 6.74
CA ASN A 263 0.25 -6.47 7.38
C ASN A 263 -1.14 -6.77 6.83
N HIS A 264 -1.30 -7.02 5.52
CA HIS A 264 -2.55 -7.50 4.98
C HIS A 264 -2.99 -8.78 5.70
N TYR A 265 -2.08 -9.75 5.86
CA TYR A 265 -2.37 -10.98 6.59
C TYR A 265 -2.74 -10.72 8.05
N LEU A 266 -1.95 -9.94 8.81
CA LEU A 266 -2.20 -9.65 10.22
C LEU A 266 -3.52 -8.91 10.46
N ILE A 267 -3.83 -7.91 9.63
CA ILE A 267 -5.06 -7.13 9.75
C ILE A 267 -6.27 -8.03 9.48
N ALA A 268 -6.19 -8.89 8.47
CA ALA A 268 -7.24 -9.86 8.16
C ALA A 268 -7.50 -10.86 9.31
N GLN A 269 -6.50 -11.14 10.14
CA GLN A 269 -6.61 -11.95 11.34
C GLN A 269 -7.00 -11.15 12.60
N GLY A 270 -7.07 -9.81 12.51
CA GLY A 270 -7.31 -8.94 13.67
C GLY A 270 -6.19 -8.98 14.70
N MET A 271 -4.93 -9.11 14.27
CA MET A 271 -3.78 -9.37 15.14
C MET A 271 -2.77 -8.22 15.22
N GLY A 272 -3.20 -6.98 14.95
CA GLY A 272 -2.34 -5.80 15.03
C GLY A 272 -1.54 -5.54 13.76
N LEU A 273 -0.36 -4.96 13.90
CA LEU A 273 0.50 -4.51 12.80
C LEU A 273 1.95 -4.95 13.01
N LEU A 274 2.64 -5.30 11.92
CA LEU A 274 4.09 -5.52 11.89
C LEU A 274 4.75 -4.30 11.23
N VAL A 275 5.43 -3.47 12.00
CA VAL A 275 6.10 -2.25 11.52
C VAL A 275 7.46 -2.14 12.18
N ILE A 276 8.50 -1.93 11.40
CA ILE A 276 9.87 -1.72 11.89
C ILE A 276 10.01 -0.23 12.21
N PRO A 277 10.01 0.19 13.51
CA PRO A 277 10.15 1.60 13.88
C PRO A 277 11.50 2.15 13.42
N GLU A 278 11.55 3.45 13.10
CA GLU A 278 12.79 4.15 12.69
C GLU A 278 13.98 3.82 13.60
N LYS A 279 13.80 3.90 14.92
CA LYS A 279 14.83 3.63 15.92
C LYS A 279 15.40 2.20 15.86
N ASP A 280 14.61 1.25 15.40
CA ASP A 280 14.95 -0.17 15.34
C ASP A 280 15.49 -0.59 13.95
N VAL A 281 15.45 0.30 12.95
CA VAL A 281 15.94 0.04 11.57
C VAL A 281 17.41 -0.41 11.52
N PRO A 282 18.36 0.19 12.29
CA PRO A 282 19.76 -0.24 12.24
C PRO A 282 19.94 -1.69 12.72
N GLU A 283 19.31 -2.09 13.81
CA GLU A 283 19.41 -3.45 14.33
C GLU A 283 18.65 -4.44 13.42
N PHE A 284 17.47 -4.06 12.94
CA PHE A 284 16.76 -4.88 11.94
C PHE A 284 17.61 -5.16 10.70
N LYS A 285 18.27 -4.15 10.13
CA LYS A 285 19.13 -4.32 8.94
C LYS A 285 20.30 -5.28 9.21
N LYS A 286 20.90 -5.21 10.40
CA LYS A 286 21.97 -6.11 10.80
C LYS A 286 21.49 -7.57 10.91
N LEU A 287 20.35 -7.80 11.59
CA LEU A 287 19.74 -9.12 11.70
C LEU A 287 19.27 -9.65 10.33
N LEU A 288 18.76 -8.77 9.47
CA LEU A 288 18.33 -9.13 8.10
C LEU A 288 19.51 -9.65 7.25
N VAL A 289 20.68 -9.01 7.33
CA VAL A 289 21.89 -9.48 6.65
C VAL A 289 22.28 -10.87 7.15
N ARG A 290 22.33 -11.08 8.47
CA ARG A 290 22.64 -12.39 9.07
C ARG A 290 21.63 -13.46 8.61
N TYR A 291 20.35 -13.13 8.59
CA TYR A 291 19.31 -14.03 8.07
C TYR A 291 19.51 -14.36 6.58
N TYR A 292 19.88 -13.39 5.75
CA TYR A 292 20.22 -13.66 4.34
C TYR A 292 21.41 -14.63 4.22
N GLU A 293 22.40 -14.50 5.07
CA GLU A 293 23.62 -15.30 5.09
C GLU A 293 23.46 -16.67 5.79
N GLY A 294 22.24 -17.04 6.17
CA GLY A 294 21.89 -18.38 6.61
C GLY A 294 21.62 -18.53 8.10
N GLU A 295 21.58 -17.42 8.86
CA GLU A 295 21.15 -17.51 10.25
C GLU A 295 19.67 -17.93 10.32
N PRO A 296 19.27 -18.75 11.30
CA PRO A 296 17.89 -19.19 11.47
C PRO A 296 16.90 -18.03 11.64
N LEU A 297 15.65 -18.23 11.19
CA LEU A 297 14.59 -17.24 11.25
C LEU A 297 14.28 -16.79 12.70
N GLU A 298 14.50 -17.66 13.68
CA GLU A 298 14.17 -17.44 15.09
C GLU A 298 14.80 -16.18 15.66
N PHE A 299 16.03 -15.84 15.26
CA PHE A 299 16.72 -14.65 15.79
C PHE A 299 16.03 -13.35 15.34
N ILE A 300 15.87 -13.16 14.04
CA ILE A 300 15.17 -11.97 13.52
C ILE A 300 13.68 -12.03 13.82
N GLY A 301 13.10 -13.23 13.88
CA GLY A 301 11.69 -13.43 14.22
C GLY A 301 11.36 -13.00 15.65
N THR A 302 12.20 -13.34 16.62
CA THR A 302 12.05 -12.89 18.01
C THR A 302 12.13 -11.37 18.09
N PHE A 303 13.14 -10.77 17.46
CA PHE A 303 13.26 -9.31 17.40
C PHE A 303 12.00 -8.65 16.80
N LEU A 304 11.48 -9.15 15.67
CA LEU A 304 10.28 -8.62 15.04
C LEU A 304 9.05 -8.76 15.96
N LYS A 305 8.91 -9.89 16.64
CA LYS A 305 7.80 -10.15 17.57
C LYS A 305 7.85 -9.23 18.80
N GLU A 306 9.02 -8.94 19.34
CA GLU A 306 9.19 -8.16 20.56
C GLU A 306 9.19 -6.65 20.31
N HIS A 307 9.79 -6.18 19.21
CA HIS A 307 10.03 -4.76 18.95
C HIS A 307 9.16 -4.15 17.85
N CYS A 308 8.68 -4.96 16.92
CA CYS A 308 8.01 -4.48 15.70
C CYS A 308 6.52 -4.83 15.63
N TRP A 309 6.00 -5.68 16.52
CA TRP A 309 4.59 -6.03 16.56
C TRP A 309 3.80 -5.06 17.44
N LYS A 310 2.98 -4.22 16.79
CA LYS A 310 2.05 -3.28 17.46
C LYS A 310 0.68 -3.94 17.67
N ARG A 311 0.25 -4.07 18.92
CA ARG A 311 -1.07 -4.57 19.32
C ARG A 311 -2.02 -3.40 19.60
N PHE A 312 -3.34 -3.65 19.55
CA PHE A 312 -4.39 -2.71 19.92
C PHE A 312 -5.29 -3.29 20.98
#